data_d34802cf915f6c012d12ebd1cc5abb0a
#
_entry.id   d34802cf915f6c012d12ebd1cc5abb0a
#
_cell.length_a   1.000
_cell.length_b   1.000
_cell.length_c   1.000
_cell.angle_alpha   90.00
_cell.angle_beta   90.00
_cell.angle_gamma   90.00
#
_symmetry.space_group_name_H-M   'P 1'
#
loop_
_entity.id
_entity.type
_entity.pdbx_description
1 polymer ?
#
loop_
_entity_poly.entity_id
_entity_poly.type
_entity_poly.pdbx_seq_one_letter_code
_entity_poly.pdbx_strand_id
1 'polypeptide(L)'
;KPELMIPADATVECDAIPKTGEATATDNCDADVSIQYLGEKKSPGDCENNYTLIRIWRATDNCGNVTIKSQVLTVQDTTAPELTIPADVTVECDAVPEIGEASAMDNCDDNADVKYDGEERTDGFCEDTYTLTRTWTATDNCGNATTLSQTITVQDTTAPELTVPADVTVECHEVPEVASGEATDNCDSDVMIKFLGETRADGDCANSYTLTRHWSATDNCGNATTETQVITVEDTTAPEITVPADVTVECDMIPEIGVASAIDNCDEGATAEFVKEEKIDGDCEGAYQLVRVFIAEDACGNFVLASQTITVIDTTGPVFAGVGEDAKIECPEDVVFSEPTATDACSSMVTVTFEDDEKLDECGLGYITRTWTATDDCENSTMASQTITIEDNTDPVISGVEDDYT
;
A
#
# COMPACT_ATOMS: atom_id res chain seq x y z
N LYS A 1 29.73 -81.97 75.16
CA LYS A 1 28.88 -81.32 74.13
C LYS A 1 29.80 -80.61 73.19
N PRO A 2 29.49 -80.60 71.88
CA PRO A 2 30.27 -79.89 70.89
C PRO A 2 30.26 -78.40 71.16
N GLU A 3 31.41 -77.77 70.92
CA GLU A 3 31.48 -76.31 70.83
C GLU A 3 31.24 -75.92 69.38
N LEU A 4 30.15 -75.27 69.10
CA LEU A 4 29.74 -74.88 67.78
C LEU A 4 30.07 -73.39 67.53
N MET A 5 30.80 -73.12 66.50
CA MET A 5 31.13 -71.77 66.01
C MET A 5 30.32 -71.51 64.75
N ILE A 6 29.56 -70.42 64.71
CA ILE A 6 28.70 -70.05 63.65
C ILE A 6 29.10 -68.61 63.17
N PRO A 7 28.71 -68.19 62.00
CA PRO A 7 28.89 -66.80 61.57
C PRO A 7 28.26 -65.82 62.55
N ALA A 8 28.84 -64.61 62.70
CA ALA A 8 28.36 -63.59 63.60
C ALA A 8 27.01 -63.01 63.12
N ASP A 9 26.27 -62.41 64.01
CA ASP A 9 25.07 -61.63 63.74
C ASP A 9 25.50 -60.38 62.89
N ALA A 10 24.67 -59.94 62.00
CA ALA A 10 24.93 -58.79 61.14
C ALA A 10 23.62 -58.02 60.81
N THR A 11 23.76 -56.73 60.53
CA THR A 11 22.75 -55.90 59.90
C THR A 11 23.17 -55.70 58.48
N VAL A 12 22.29 -55.93 57.51
CA VAL A 12 22.59 -55.87 56.05
C VAL A 12 21.42 -55.26 55.29
N GLU A 13 21.70 -54.68 54.13
CA GLU A 13 20.68 -54.28 53.20
C GLU A 13 20.00 -55.48 52.54
N CYS A 14 18.79 -55.32 52.06
CA CYS A 14 18.00 -56.43 51.52
C CYS A 14 18.67 -57.10 50.30
N ASP A 15 19.43 -56.36 49.53
CA ASP A 15 20.18 -56.80 48.32
C ASP A 15 21.58 -57.35 48.66
N ALA A 16 21.99 -57.18 49.94
CA ALA A 16 23.36 -57.57 50.42
C ALA A 16 23.30 -58.76 51.42
N ILE A 17 22.23 -59.58 51.40
CA ILE A 17 22.11 -60.74 52.30
C ILE A 17 23.25 -61.74 52.02
N PRO A 18 24.13 -62.01 53.00
CA PRO A 18 25.20 -62.92 52.79
C PRO A 18 24.71 -64.39 52.61
N LYS A 19 25.40 -65.14 51.80
CA LYS A 19 25.18 -66.57 51.68
C LYS A 19 25.29 -67.24 53.04
N THR A 20 24.61 -68.37 53.22
CA THR A 20 24.74 -69.19 54.44
C THR A 20 26.22 -69.55 54.64
N GLY A 21 26.79 -69.08 55.71
CA GLY A 21 28.21 -69.33 56.00
C GLY A 21 28.43 -70.75 56.58
N GLU A 22 29.65 -71.22 56.55
CA GLU A 22 30.04 -72.47 57.11
C GLU A 22 30.16 -72.36 58.65
N ALA A 23 29.57 -73.34 59.33
CA ALA A 23 29.78 -73.48 60.75
C ALA A 23 30.86 -74.56 61.03
N THR A 24 31.58 -74.36 62.08
CA THR A 24 32.60 -75.35 62.53
C THR A 24 32.25 -75.84 63.98
N ALA A 25 32.61 -77.06 64.27
CA ALA A 25 32.41 -77.54 65.59
C ALA A 25 33.62 -78.37 66.03
N THR A 26 33.91 -78.35 67.36
CA THR A 26 34.93 -79.15 68.02
C THR A 26 34.35 -79.79 69.28
N ASP A 27 34.81 -80.93 69.62
CA ASP A 27 34.53 -81.59 70.89
C ASP A 27 35.79 -82.16 71.55
N ASN A 28 35.84 -82.21 72.87
CA ASN A 28 37.03 -82.60 73.59
C ASN A 28 37.25 -84.16 73.62
N CYS A 29 36.21 -84.86 73.23
CA CYS A 29 36.19 -86.33 73.27
C CYS A 29 35.86 -86.97 71.92
N ASP A 30 35.39 -86.15 70.94
CA ASP A 30 34.98 -86.63 69.63
C ASP A 30 35.61 -85.78 68.53
N ALA A 31 36.35 -86.45 67.64
CA ALA A 31 37.02 -85.81 66.52
C ALA A 31 36.08 -85.60 65.33
N ASP A 32 34.97 -86.32 65.29
CA ASP A 32 33.97 -86.28 64.18
C ASP A 32 32.60 -85.73 64.63
N VAL A 33 32.52 -84.42 64.77
CA VAL A 33 31.27 -83.76 65.10
C VAL A 33 30.44 -83.52 63.83
N SER A 34 29.19 -84.02 63.84
CA SER A 34 28.27 -83.78 62.71
C SER A 34 27.60 -82.39 62.85
N ILE A 35 27.75 -81.57 61.78
CA ILE A 35 27.15 -80.25 61.70
C ILE A 35 25.98 -80.30 60.71
N GLN A 36 24.81 -79.78 61.12
CA GLN A 36 23.62 -79.68 60.29
C GLN A 36 23.07 -78.26 60.32
N TYR A 37 22.91 -77.68 59.13
CA TYR A 37 22.09 -76.49 58.98
C TYR A 37 20.63 -76.89 59.03
N LEU A 38 19.84 -76.28 59.93
CA LEU A 38 18.40 -76.62 60.15
C LEU A 38 17.49 -75.73 59.34
N GLY A 39 18.05 -74.73 58.64
CA GLY A 39 17.26 -73.78 57.86
C GLY A 39 17.25 -72.36 58.45
N GLU A 40 16.41 -71.54 57.89
CA GLU A 40 16.24 -70.18 58.36
C GLU A 40 14.75 -69.86 58.59
N LYS A 41 14.50 -68.94 59.49
CA LYS A 41 13.20 -68.40 59.77
C LYS A 41 13.16 -66.90 59.55
N LYS A 42 12.25 -66.41 58.70
CA LYS A 42 12.00 -64.99 58.49
C LYS A 42 10.95 -64.51 59.50
N SER A 43 11.20 -63.35 60.12
CA SER A 43 10.26 -62.63 60.97
C SER A 43 10.11 -61.22 60.40
N PRO A 44 8.86 -60.80 60.09
CA PRO A 44 8.65 -59.49 59.47
C PRO A 44 9.08 -58.33 60.39
N GLY A 45 9.53 -57.26 59.83
CA GLY A 45 9.81 -55.95 60.44
C GLY A 45 8.67 -54.97 60.30
N ASP A 46 8.98 -53.68 60.22
CA ASP A 46 8.08 -52.52 60.09
C ASP A 46 7.63 -52.26 58.69
N CYS A 47 8.38 -52.71 57.67
CA CYS A 47 8.03 -52.69 56.27
C CYS A 47 8.39 -54.04 55.63
N GLU A 48 8.02 -54.24 54.34
CA GLU A 48 8.16 -55.50 53.62
C GLU A 48 9.63 -55.95 53.50
N ASN A 49 10.55 -54.96 53.28
CA ASN A 49 11.97 -55.21 53.08
C ASN A 49 12.79 -55.11 54.35
N ASN A 50 12.15 -54.79 55.48
CA ASN A 50 12.76 -54.90 56.82
C ASN A 50 12.30 -56.20 57.51
N TYR A 51 13.25 -57.08 57.86
CA TYR A 51 12.91 -58.37 58.53
C TYR A 51 14.17 -58.92 59.19
N THR A 52 13.90 -59.88 60.05
CA THR A 52 14.97 -60.64 60.68
C THR A 52 14.99 -62.10 60.15
N LEU A 53 16.18 -62.50 59.68
CA LEU A 53 16.46 -63.90 59.34
C LEU A 53 17.25 -64.55 60.46
N ILE A 54 16.67 -65.67 61.00
CA ILE A 54 17.28 -66.47 62.05
C ILE A 54 17.76 -67.74 61.37
N ARG A 55 19.07 -67.92 61.19
CA ARG A 55 19.72 -69.12 60.67
C ARG A 55 20.12 -70.01 61.81
N ILE A 56 19.80 -71.34 61.75
CA ILE A 56 19.97 -72.28 62.86
C ILE A 56 20.89 -73.41 62.43
N TRP A 57 21.95 -73.65 63.24
CA TRP A 57 22.86 -74.78 63.10
C TRP A 57 22.81 -75.68 64.33
N ARG A 58 22.99 -76.96 64.07
CA ARG A 58 23.05 -78.02 65.08
C ARG A 58 24.35 -78.78 64.94
N ALA A 59 25.11 -78.92 66.01
CA ALA A 59 26.21 -79.83 66.12
C ALA A 59 25.86 -81.00 67.00
N THR A 60 26.22 -82.23 66.59
CA THR A 60 25.93 -83.47 67.33
C THR A 60 27.18 -84.29 67.40
N ASP A 61 27.61 -84.71 68.59
CA ASP A 61 28.69 -85.67 68.81
C ASP A 61 28.22 -87.12 68.67
N ASN A 62 29.13 -88.09 68.60
CA ASN A 62 28.81 -89.49 68.47
C ASN A 62 28.11 -90.09 69.72
N CYS A 63 28.11 -89.36 70.83
CA CYS A 63 27.39 -89.71 72.06
C CYS A 63 25.97 -89.15 72.10
N GLY A 64 25.53 -88.41 71.06
CA GLY A 64 24.20 -87.85 70.96
C GLY A 64 24.04 -86.51 71.69
N ASN A 65 25.10 -85.90 72.17
CA ASN A 65 24.97 -84.53 72.74
C ASN A 65 24.83 -83.51 71.65
N VAL A 66 23.94 -82.57 71.88
CA VAL A 66 23.56 -81.55 70.88
C VAL A 66 23.90 -80.11 71.36
N THR A 67 24.45 -79.30 70.47
CA THR A 67 24.54 -77.86 70.64
C THR A 67 23.83 -77.21 69.46
N ILE A 68 22.96 -76.24 69.73
CA ILE A 68 22.23 -75.48 68.77
C ILE A 68 22.60 -74.03 68.98
N LYS A 69 22.96 -73.34 67.86
CA LYS A 69 23.18 -71.88 67.83
C LYS A 69 22.44 -71.30 66.66
N SER A 70 22.09 -70.04 66.82
CA SER A 70 21.45 -69.21 65.77
C SER A 70 22.23 -67.96 65.48
N GLN A 71 22.36 -67.63 64.23
CA GLN A 71 22.77 -66.33 63.72
C GLN A 71 21.54 -65.49 63.47
N VAL A 72 21.60 -64.22 63.85
CA VAL A 72 20.54 -63.27 63.61
C VAL A 72 21.07 -62.27 62.52
N LEU A 73 20.40 -62.23 61.38
CA LEU A 73 20.63 -61.23 60.34
C LEU A 73 19.46 -60.23 60.41
N THR A 74 19.71 -58.99 60.73
CA THR A 74 18.74 -57.90 60.61
C THR A 74 18.87 -57.37 59.21
N VAL A 75 17.86 -57.68 58.38
CA VAL A 75 17.78 -57.13 56.99
C VAL A 75 16.97 -55.85 57.05
N GLN A 76 17.53 -54.84 56.48
CA GLN A 76 16.90 -53.54 56.45
C GLN A 76 17.01 -52.93 55.02
N ASP A 77 16.10 -52.02 54.73
CA ASP A 77 16.13 -51.16 53.54
C ASP A 77 16.27 -49.73 54.03
N THR A 78 17.40 -49.13 53.75
CA THR A 78 17.69 -47.74 54.11
C THR A 78 18.07 -46.91 52.91
N THR A 79 18.00 -47.48 51.70
CA THR A 79 18.34 -46.85 50.46
C THR A 79 17.08 -46.20 49.85
N ALA A 80 17.16 -44.95 49.48
CA ALA A 80 16.06 -44.28 48.81
C ALA A 80 16.02 -44.63 47.33
N PRO A 81 14.84 -44.67 46.68
CA PRO A 81 14.72 -44.94 45.26
C PRO A 81 15.51 -43.98 44.40
N GLU A 82 16.10 -44.50 43.31
CA GLU A 82 16.68 -43.69 42.24
C GLU A 82 15.55 -43.18 41.35
N LEU A 83 15.26 -41.87 41.42
CA LEU A 83 14.18 -41.21 40.68
C LEU A 83 14.71 -40.64 39.36
N THR A 84 14.01 -40.93 38.27
CA THR A 84 14.26 -40.34 36.94
C THR A 84 13.07 -39.46 36.58
N ILE A 85 13.34 -38.20 36.29
CA ILE A 85 12.36 -37.17 35.89
C ILE A 85 12.68 -36.61 34.51
N PRO A 86 11.71 -35.92 33.84
CA PRO A 86 12.00 -35.17 32.62
C PRO A 86 13.12 -34.14 32.81
N ALA A 87 13.92 -33.96 31.78
CA ALA A 87 15.01 -32.98 31.81
C ALA A 87 14.53 -31.53 31.83
N ASP A 88 15.34 -30.61 32.33
CA ASP A 88 15.13 -29.19 32.25
C ASP A 88 15.05 -28.76 30.78
N VAL A 89 14.21 -27.76 30.47
CA VAL A 89 14.00 -27.25 29.13
C VAL A 89 13.73 -25.75 29.14
N THR A 90 14.16 -25.08 28.04
CA THR A 90 13.78 -23.70 27.74
C THR A 90 12.90 -23.71 26.52
N VAL A 91 11.73 -23.05 26.58
CA VAL A 91 10.69 -23.07 25.54
C VAL A 91 10.06 -21.67 25.39
N GLU A 92 9.42 -21.44 24.25
CA GLU A 92 8.52 -20.31 24.06
C GLU A 92 7.22 -20.51 24.85
N CYS A 93 6.47 -19.44 25.12
CA CYS A 93 5.28 -19.48 25.94
C CYS A 93 4.18 -20.43 25.41
N ASP A 94 4.11 -20.55 24.09
CA ASP A 94 3.15 -21.41 23.38
C ASP A 94 3.58 -22.88 23.29
N ALA A 95 4.80 -23.19 23.74
CA ALA A 95 5.43 -24.52 23.64
C ALA A 95 5.70 -25.18 24.99
N VAL A 96 5.01 -24.76 26.06
CA VAL A 96 5.16 -25.34 27.39
C VAL A 96 4.71 -26.80 27.36
N PRO A 97 5.61 -27.77 27.70
CA PRO A 97 5.29 -29.18 27.60
C PRO A 97 4.27 -29.62 28.69
N GLU A 98 3.48 -30.60 28.36
CA GLU A 98 2.63 -31.30 29.34
C GLU A 98 3.49 -31.89 30.45
N ILE A 99 2.85 -32.27 31.59
CA ILE A 99 3.52 -32.95 32.71
C ILE A 99 4.05 -34.29 32.21
N GLY A 100 5.36 -34.45 32.20
CA GLY A 100 6.01 -35.69 31.77
C GLY A 100 5.93 -36.79 32.81
N GLU A 101 6.09 -38.05 32.39
CA GLU A 101 6.14 -39.21 33.27
C GLU A 101 7.49 -39.27 33.97
N ALA A 102 7.46 -39.60 35.26
CA ALA A 102 8.62 -39.93 36.07
C ALA A 102 8.62 -41.42 36.42
N SER A 103 9.78 -42.01 36.66
CA SER A 103 9.93 -43.40 37.05
C SER A 103 10.98 -43.54 38.16
N ALA A 104 10.83 -44.55 38.98
CA ALA A 104 11.80 -44.86 40.03
C ALA A 104 12.21 -46.33 40.01
N MET A 105 13.43 -46.59 40.44
CA MET A 105 13.96 -47.92 40.67
C MET A 105 14.61 -47.93 42.04
N ASP A 106 14.41 -49.05 42.76
CA ASP A 106 14.99 -49.25 44.07
C ASP A 106 15.67 -50.62 44.16
N ASN A 107 16.68 -50.74 45.03
CA ASN A 107 17.44 -51.98 45.19
C ASN A 107 16.65 -53.04 45.94
N CYS A 108 15.62 -52.67 46.70
CA CYS A 108 14.85 -53.52 47.51
C CYS A 108 13.38 -53.56 47.15
N ASP A 109 12.84 -52.50 46.57
CA ASP A 109 11.43 -52.33 46.20
C ASP A 109 11.23 -52.23 44.70
N ASP A 110 10.65 -53.24 44.08
CA ASP A 110 10.34 -53.26 42.65
C ASP A 110 9.21 -52.28 42.27
N ASN A 111 8.49 -51.70 43.26
CA ASN A 111 7.30 -50.87 43.04
C ASN A 111 7.31 -49.58 43.88
N ALA A 112 8.43 -48.89 43.91
CA ALA A 112 8.49 -47.58 44.55
C ALA A 112 7.42 -46.63 44.02
N ASP A 113 6.68 -45.97 44.89
CA ASP A 113 5.59 -45.06 44.56
C ASP A 113 6.14 -43.73 44.10
N VAL A 114 5.78 -43.29 42.85
CA VAL A 114 6.19 -41.99 42.28
C VAL A 114 5.01 -41.06 42.27
N LYS A 115 5.11 -39.97 42.98
CA LYS A 115 4.09 -38.95 43.11
C LYS A 115 4.56 -37.62 42.49
N TYR A 116 3.70 -37.02 41.67
CA TYR A 116 3.85 -35.60 41.26
C TYR A 116 3.33 -34.71 42.39
N ASP A 117 4.19 -33.83 42.90
CA ASP A 117 3.88 -33.00 44.07
C ASP A 117 3.29 -31.65 43.68
N GLY A 118 3.49 -31.24 42.41
CA GLY A 118 2.92 -30.02 41.88
C GLY A 118 3.92 -29.16 41.10
N GLU A 119 3.45 -28.00 40.71
CA GLU A 119 4.17 -27.01 39.94
C GLU A 119 4.13 -25.66 40.68
N GLU A 120 5.26 -24.95 40.68
CA GLU A 120 5.38 -23.60 41.19
C GLU A 120 5.83 -22.68 40.03
N ARG A 121 5.12 -21.52 39.80
CA ARG A 121 5.49 -20.48 38.83
C ARG A 121 6.22 -19.36 39.54
N THR A 122 7.34 -18.93 38.93
CA THR A 122 8.07 -17.73 39.32
C THR A 122 8.12 -16.80 38.09
N ASP A 123 7.50 -15.61 38.18
CA ASP A 123 7.42 -14.66 37.09
C ASP A 123 8.79 -14.02 36.79
N GLY A 124 9.02 -13.74 35.49
CA GLY A 124 10.21 -13.10 34.94
C GLY A 124 10.08 -11.58 34.84
N PHE A 125 10.76 -11.00 33.85
CA PHE A 125 10.81 -9.54 33.65
C PHE A 125 9.62 -9.00 32.83
N CYS A 126 8.94 -9.83 32.05
CA CYS A 126 7.71 -9.55 31.34
C CYS A 126 6.68 -10.65 31.61
N GLU A 127 5.44 -10.46 31.22
CA GLU A 127 4.32 -11.36 31.53
C GLU A 127 4.52 -12.78 30.97
N ASP A 128 5.12 -12.87 29.79
CA ASP A 128 5.30 -14.12 29.06
C ASP A 128 6.66 -14.79 29.29
N THR A 129 7.48 -14.25 30.21
CA THR A 129 8.68 -14.89 30.74
C THR A 129 8.48 -15.34 32.17
N TYR A 130 8.69 -16.63 32.43
CA TYR A 130 8.58 -17.20 33.78
C TYR A 130 9.30 -18.54 33.88
N THR A 131 9.45 -19.05 35.09
CA THR A 131 10.00 -20.39 35.38
C THR A 131 8.94 -21.23 36.01
N LEU A 132 8.73 -22.44 35.50
CA LEU A 132 7.94 -23.48 36.18
C LEU A 132 8.87 -24.48 36.82
N THR A 133 8.66 -24.77 38.13
CA THR A 133 9.38 -25.78 38.85
C THR A 133 8.41 -26.93 39.18
N ARG A 134 8.54 -28.05 38.48
CA ARG A 134 7.76 -29.29 38.70
C ARG A 134 8.51 -30.24 39.62
N THR A 135 7.85 -30.76 40.64
CA THR A 135 8.49 -31.58 41.63
C THR A 135 7.85 -32.97 41.70
N TRP A 136 8.68 -34.02 41.81
CA TRP A 136 8.28 -35.40 42.00
C TRP A 136 9.00 -35.99 43.21
N THR A 137 8.33 -36.85 43.93
CA THR A 137 8.88 -37.64 45.02
C THR A 137 8.64 -39.13 44.78
N ALA A 138 9.72 -39.91 44.81
CA ALA A 138 9.64 -41.36 44.83
C ALA A 138 9.81 -41.85 46.27
N THR A 139 8.96 -42.79 46.70
CA THR A 139 9.00 -43.35 48.05
C THR A 139 8.90 -44.87 47.98
N ASP A 140 9.79 -45.62 48.65
CA ASP A 140 9.72 -47.06 48.78
C ASP A 140 8.71 -47.48 49.89
N ASN A 141 8.52 -48.79 50.06
CA ASN A 141 7.64 -49.31 51.03
C ASN A 141 8.15 -49.19 52.48
N CYS A 142 9.42 -48.83 52.69
CA CYS A 142 10.05 -48.57 53.96
C CYS A 142 10.10 -47.08 54.35
N GLY A 143 9.65 -46.21 53.45
CA GLY A 143 9.54 -44.78 53.67
C GLY A 143 10.79 -43.98 53.32
N ASN A 144 11.80 -44.62 52.69
CA ASN A 144 12.92 -43.85 52.16
C ASN A 144 12.45 -43.12 50.90
N ALA A 145 12.85 -41.87 50.71
CA ALA A 145 12.31 -41.03 49.64
C ALA A 145 13.40 -40.19 48.96
N THR A 146 13.21 -40.03 47.65
CA THR A 146 14.02 -39.10 46.80
C THR A 146 13.09 -38.09 46.16
N THR A 147 13.43 -36.81 46.23
CA THR A 147 12.70 -35.71 45.59
C THR A 147 13.59 -35.01 44.58
N LEU A 148 13.11 -34.86 43.35
CA LEU A 148 13.76 -34.12 42.26
C LEU A 148 12.81 -33.13 41.65
N SER A 149 13.39 -32.05 41.07
CA SER A 149 12.60 -31.00 40.39
C SER A 149 13.14 -30.79 38.97
N GLN A 150 12.19 -30.66 38.05
CA GLN A 150 12.43 -30.17 36.69
C GLN A 150 12.22 -28.66 36.65
N THR A 151 13.11 -27.95 35.96
CA THR A 151 12.97 -26.53 35.69
C THR A 151 12.61 -26.33 34.23
N ILE A 152 11.48 -25.66 33.95
CA ILE A 152 11.06 -25.22 32.64
C ILE A 152 11.19 -23.71 32.60
N THR A 153 12.13 -23.21 31.80
CA THR A 153 12.28 -21.77 31.55
C THR A 153 11.43 -21.39 30.36
N VAL A 154 10.39 -20.63 30.61
CA VAL A 154 9.50 -20.08 29.58
C VAL A 154 9.97 -18.69 29.24
N GLN A 155 10.13 -18.44 27.95
CA GLN A 155 10.57 -17.16 27.40
C GLN A 155 9.71 -16.79 26.21
N ASP A 156 9.69 -15.50 25.91
CA ASP A 156 9.18 -14.96 24.66
C ASP A 156 10.32 -14.24 23.97
N THR A 157 10.74 -14.79 22.83
CA THR A 157 11.80 -14.21 21.98
C THR A 157 11.32 -13.97 20.56
N THR A 158 10.05 -14.24 20.30
CA THR A 158 9.43 -14.06 18.99
C THR A 158 8.92 -12.62 18.90
N ALA A 159 9.27 -11.94 17.81
CA ALA A 159 8.74 -10.61 17.57
C ALA A 159 7.34 -10.69 16.93
N PRO A 160 6.46 -9.73 17.18
CA PRO A 160 5.12 -9.71 16.61
C PRO A 160 5.12 -9.69 15.08
N GLU A 161 4.14 -10.37 14.47
CA GLU A 161 3.84 -10.23 13.05
C GLU A 161 2.99 -8.97 12.83
N LEU A 162 3.58 -7.98 12.10
CA LEU A 162 2.95 -6.70 11.82
C LEU A 162 2.46 -6.65 10.38
N THR A 163 1.19 -6.31 10.20
CA THR A 163 0.58 -6.05 8.89
C THR A 163 0.25 -4.56 8.79
N VAL A 164 0.74 -3.90 7.74
CA VAL A 164 0.47 -2.49 7.44
C VAL A 164 -0.35 -2.37 6.15
N PRO A 165 -0.95 -1.20 5.86
CA PRO A 165 -1.63 -0.98 4.59
C PRO A 165 -0.71 -1.26 3.39
N ALA A 166 -1.28 -1.81 2.33
CA ALA A 166 -0.53 -2.14 1.11
C ALA A 166 0.02 -0.89 0.43
N ASP A 167 1.11 -1.06 -0.32
CA ASP A 167 1.65 -0.03 -1.21
C ASP A 167 0.61 0.37 -2.25
N VAL A 168 0.61 1.67 -2.62
CA VAL A 168 -0.35 2.22 -3.56
C VAL A 168 0.27 3.32 -4.41
N THR A 169 -0.20 3.44 -5.66
CA THR A 169 0.07 4.58 -6.54
C THR A 169 -1.20 5.38 -6.67
N VAL A 170 -1.12 6.70 -6.46
CA VAL A 170 -2.26 7.62 -6.42
C VAL A 170 -1.91 8.96 -7.06
N GLU A 171 -2.93 9.71 -7.48
CA GLU A 171 -2.81 11.12 -7.83
C GLU A 171 -2.52 11.98 -6.59
N CYS A 172 -1.95 13.17 -6.78
CA CYS A 172 -1.51 14.05 -5.70
C CYS A 172 -2.61 14.40 -4.68
N HIS A 173 -3.85 14.46 -5.14
CA HIS A 173 -5.03 14.82 -4.32
C HIS A 173 -5.69 13.59 -3.66
N GLU A 174 -5.21 12.36 -3.95
CA GLU A 174 -5.78 11.11 -3.48
C GLU A 174 -4.90 10.41 -2.42
N VAL A 175 -3.89 11.09 -1.87
CA VAL A 175 -3.02 10.52 -0.84
C VAL A 175 -3.87 10.09 0.37
N PRO A 176 -3.88 8.79 0.72
CA PRO A 176 -4.72 8.28 1.80
C PRO A 176 -4.26 8.78 3.16
N GLU A 177 -5.20 8.92 4.08
CA GLU A 177 -4.90 9.17 5.48
C GLU A 177 -4.06 8.03 6.08
N VAL A 178 -3.34 8.32 7.17
CA VAL A 178 -2.56 7.31 7.90
C VAL A 178 -3.51 6.34 8.58
N ALA A 179 -3.55 5.09 8.12
CA ALA A 179 -4.30 4.02 8.76
C ALA A 179 -3.45 3.31 9.82
N SER A 180 -4.09 2.66 10.79
CA SER A 180 -3.40 1.80 11.75
C SER A 180 -3.01 0.47 11.11
N GLY A 181 -1.87 -0.08 11.53
CA GLY A 181 -1.55 -1.48 11.26
C GLY A 181 -2.33 -2.44 12.18
N GLU A 182 -2.20 -3.72 11.91
CA GLU A 182 -2.65 -4.82 12.77
C GLU A 182 -1.45 -5.69 13.12
N ALA A 183 -1.39 -6.19 14.36
CA ALA A 183 -0.31 -7.06 14.79
C ALA A 183 -0.84 -8.24 15.60
N THR A 184 -0.16 -9.37 15.51
CA THR A 184 -0.41 -10.57 16.28
C THR A 184 0.91 -11.15 16.78
N ASP A 185 0.88 -11.77 17.95
CA ASP A 185 2.02 -12.43 18.51
C ASP A 185 1.63 -13.81 19.08
N ASN A 186 2.61 -14.71 19.21
CA ASN A 186 2.35 -16.05 19.74
C ASN A 186 2.16 -16.08 21.25
N CYS A 187 2.68 -15.11 21.97
CA CYS A 187 2.64 -15.00 23.41
C CYS A 187 1.81 -13.82 23.91
N ASP A 188 1.94 -12.66 23.25
CA ASP A 188 1.30 -11.42 23.67
C ASP A 188 -0.01 -11.16 22.90
N SER A 189 -1.10 -11.06 23.63
CA SER A 189 -2.42 -10.69 23.04
C SER A 189 -2.66 -9.20 22.91
N ASP A 190 -1.78 -8.34 23.46
CA ASP A 190 -1.95 -6.88 23.52
C ASP A 190 -0.70 -6.14 22.95
N VAL A 191 -0.34 -6.47 21.73
CA VAL A 191 0.83 -5.92 21.03
C VAL A 191 0.69 -4.41 20.83
N MET A 192 1.72 -3.65 21.21
CA MET A 192 1.76 -2.19 21.02
C MET A 192 2.16 -1.81 19.60
N ILE A 193 1.23 -1.24 18.81
CA ILE A 193 1.50 -0.71 17.48
C ILE A 193 1.74 0.78 17.54
N LYS A 194 2.80 1.27 16.87
CA LYS A 194 3.16 2.68 16.81
C LYS A 194 3.50 3.11 15.39
N PHE A 195 2.86 4.19 14.92
CA PHE A 195 3.30 4.92 13.75
C PHE A 195 4.55 5.75 14.08
N LEU A 196 5.64 5.51 13.34
CA LEU A 196 6.95 6.15 13.60
C LEU A 196 7.14 7.43 12.79
N GLY A 197 6.29 7.65 11.78
CA GLY A 197 6.36 8.82 10.92
C GLY A 197 6.45 8.46 9.44
N GLU A 198 6.60 9.50 8.64
CA GLU A 198 6.62 9.44 7.19
C GLU A 198 7.85 10.16 6.65
N THR A 199 8.45 9.63 5.60
CA THR A 199 9.53 10.28 4.86
C THR A 199 9.09 10.50 3.42
N ARG A 200 9.48 11.65 2.82
CA ARG A 200 9.21 11.99 1.43
C ARG A 200 10.50 11.99 0.62
N ALA A 201 10.43 11.40 -0.56
CA ALA A 201 11.46 11.52 -1.60
C ALA A 201 10.82 12.12 -2.85
N ASP A 202 11.35 13.24 -3.35
CA ASP A 202 10.84 13.91 -4.54
C ASP A 202 11.14 13.07 -5.79
N GLY A 203 10.20 13.10 -6.75
CA GLY A 203 10.28 12.44 -8.05
C GLY A 203 10.80 13.35 -9.15
N ASP A 204 10.45 13.03 -10.40
CA ASP A 204 10.95 13.71 -11.58
C ASP A 204 10.31 15.10 -11.82
N CYS A 205 9.15 15.38 -11.26
CA CYS A 205 8.46 16.66 -11.31
C CYS A 205 7.92 17.05 -9.91
N ALA A 206 7.49 18.31 -9.76
CA ALA A 206 7.12 18.88 -8.47
C ALA A 206 5.98 18.13 -7.75
N ASN A 207 5.05 17.54 -8.50
CA ASN A 207 3.88 16.84 -7.99
C ASN A 207 4.00 15.32 -8.01
N SER A 208 5.18 14.80 -8.39
CA SER A 208 5.55 13.40 -8.32
C SER A 208 6.52 13.17 -7.16
N TYR A 209 6.20 12.26 -6.25
CA TYR A 209 7.04 11.94 -5.10
C TYR A 209 6.64 10.59 -4.48
N THR A 210 7.50 10.07 -3.63
CA THR A 210 7.23 8.86 -2.86
C THR A 210 7.15 9.20 -1.38
N LEU A 211 6.10 8.74 -0.71
CA LEU A 211 5.98 8.74 0.74
C LEU A 211 6.26 7.34 1.25
N THR A 212 7.16 7.22 2.22
CA THR A 212 7.41 5.96 2.95
C THR A 212 6.98 6.15 4.39
N ARG A 213 5.92 5.45 4.78
CA ARG A 213 5.37 5.41 6.13
C ARG A 213 5.97 4.24 6.88
N HIS A 214 6.25 4.44 8.16
CA HIS A 214 6.91 3.46 9.01
C HIS A 214 6.07 3.15 10.25
N TRP A 215 5.93 1.86 10.58
CA TRP A 215 5.29 1.39 11.81
C TRP A 215 6.21 0.44 12.54
N SER A 216 6.00 0.34 13.84
CA SER A 216 6.57 -0.72 14.67
C SER A 216 5.48 -1.39 15.48
N ALA A 217 5.60 -2.70 15.66
CA ALA A 217 4.87 -3.49 16.63
C ALA A 217 5.86 -3.97 17.70
N THR A 218 5.49 -3.89 18.97
CA THR A 218 6.34 -4.30 20.10
C THR A 218 5.48 -5.04 21.11
N ASP A 219 5.90 -6.25 21.52
CA ASP A 219 5.27 -7.02 22.58
C ASP A 219 5.64 -6.51 23.97
N ASN A 220 5.11 -7.15 25.00
CA ASN A 220 5.38 -6.80 26.39
C ASN A 220 6.78 -7.23 26.87
N CYS A 221 7.48 -8.10 26.14
CA CYS A 221 8.84 -8.54 26.40
C CYS A 221 9.90 -7.71 25.68
N GLY A 222 9.47 -6.82 24.77
CA GLY A 222 10.33 -5.88 24.07
C GLY A 222 10.84 -6.38 22.73
N ASN A 223 10.35 -7.53 22.22
CA ASN A 223 10.64 -7.95 20.86
C ASN A 223 9.85 -7.05 19.92
N ALA A 224 10.44 -6.66 18.78
CA ALA A 224 9.82 -5.68 17.91
C ALA A 224 10.04 -5.98 16.44
N THR A 225 8.99 -5.71 15.65
CA THR A 225 9.00 -5.73 14.18
C THR A 225 8.71 -4.33 13.64
N THR A 226 9.29 -4.02 12.49
CA THR A 226 9.01 -2.78 11.75
C THR A 226 8.60 -3.11 10.34
N GLU A 227 7.55 -2.40 9.85
CA GLU A 227 7.05 -2.53 8.50
C GLU A 227 6.84 -1.16 7.86
N THR A 228 6.78 -1.13 6.54
CA THR A 228 6.64 0.09 5.77
C THR A 228 5.57 -0.02 4.71
N GLN A 229 4.87 1.09 4.46
CA GLN A 229 4.02 1.30 3.30
C GLN A 229 4.70 2.32 2.39
N VAL A 230 4.73 2.04 1.10
CA VAL A 230 5.18 2.96 0.07
C VAL A 230 3.97 3.51 -0.69
N ILE A 231 3.83 4.83 -0.72
CA ILE A 231 2.82 5.54 -1.50
C ILE A 231 3.55 6.28 -2.61
N THR A 232 3.36 5.85 -3.85
CA THR A 232 3.86 6.55 -5.02
C THR A 232 2.81 7.56 -5.45
N VAL A 233 3.15 8.83 -5.39
CA VAL A 233 2.30 9.94 -5.84
C VAL A 233 2.77 10.38 -7.21
N GLU A 234 1.85 10.33 -8.16
CA GLU A 234 2.10 10.72 -9.55
C GLU A 234 1.06 11.74 -9.97
N ASP A 235 1.45 12.62 -10.88
CA ASP A 235 0.55 13.51 -11.55
C ASP A 235 0.50 13.09 -13.03
N THR A 236 -0.60 12.47 -13.42
CA THR A 236 -0.81 11.95 -14.78
C THR A 236 -1.98 12.64 -15.48
N THR A 237 -2.60 13.61 -14.82
CA THR A 237 -3.77 14.33 -15.32
C THR A 237 -3.33 15.60 -16.02
N ALA A 238 -3.75 15.79 -17.28
CA ALA A 238 -3.48 17.04 -17.99
C ALA A 238 -4.39 18.17 -17.48
N PRO A 239 -3.90 19.43 -17.51
CA PRO A 239 -4.68 20.59 -17.09
C PRO A 239 -5.99 20.76 -17.87
N GLU A 240 -7.01 21.28 -17.22
CA GLU A 240 -8.21 21.78 -17.87
C GLU A 240 -7.97 23.18 -18.42
N ILE A 241 -8.07 23.35 -19.76
CA ILE A 241 -7.83 24.62 -20.46
C ILE A 241 -9.12 25.36 -20.77
N THR A 242 -9.14 26.66 -20.51
CA THR A 242 -10.19 27.56 -20.96
C THR A 242 -9.62 28.53 -21.97
N VAL A 243 -10.12 28.48 -23.22
CA VAL A 243 -9.73 29.38 -24.32
C VAL A 243 -10.79 30.44 -24.57
N PRO A 244 -10.47 31.57 -25.26
CA PRO A 244 -11.45 32.54 -25.68
C PRO A 244 -12.54 31.88 -26.53
N ALA A 245 -13.79 32.38 -26.40
CA ALA A 245 -14.91 31.85 -27.15
C ALA A 245 -14.76 32.08 -28.66
N ASP A 246 -15.37 31.19 -29.45
CA ASP A 246 -15.52 31.36 -30.89
C ASP A 246 -16.32 32.61 -31.20
N VAL A 247 -15.92 33.35 -32.26
CA VAL A 247 -16.60 34.58 -32.67
C VAL A 247 -16.73 34.62 -34.20
N THR A 248 -17.74 35.36 -34.68
CA THR A 248 -17.90 35.76 -36.09
C THR A 248 -17.74 37.23 -36.18
N VAL A 249 -16.88 37.69 -37.07
CA VAL A 249 -16.51 39.11 -37.24
C VAL A 249 -16.33 39.47 -38.71
N GLU A 250 -16.45 40.77 -39.04
CA GLU A 250 -16.01 41.33 -40.32
C GLU A 250 -14.48 41.29 -40.43
N CYS A 251 -13.95 41.28 -41.64
CA CYS A 251 -12.50 41.13 -41.87
C CYS A 251 -11.63 42.21 -41.24
N ASP A 252 -12.21 43.41 -41.06
CA ASP A 252 -11.55 44.58 -40.45
C ASP A 252 -11.71 44.62 -38.92
N MET A 253 -12.45 43.64 -38.33
CA MET A 253 -12.81 43.54 -36.91
C MET A 253 -12.18 42.36 -36.22
N ILE A 254 -11.10 41.77 -36.75
CA ILE A 254 -10.44 40.61 -36.16
C ILE A 254 -9.88 40.96 -34.78
N PRO A 255 -10.28 40.25 -33.70
CA PRO A 255 -9.81 40.56 -32.36
C PRO A 255 -8.34 40.15 -32.17
N GLU A 256 -7.64 40.84 -31.27
CA GLU A 256 -6.32 40.44 -30.80
C GLU A 256 -6.35 39.02 -30.19
N ILE A 257 -5.18 38.38 -30.10
CA ILE A 257 -5.07 37.06 -29.45
C ILE A 257 -5.44 37.19 -27.97
N GLY A 258 -6.53 36.51 -27.58
CA GLY A 258 -7.00 36.54 -26.21
C GLY A 258 -6.13 35.68 -25.28
N VAL A 259 -6.33 35.84 -23.97
CA VAL A 259 -5.61 35.08 -22.96
C VAL A 259 -6.41 33.81 -22.65
N ALA A 260 -5.73 32.65 -22.74
CA ALA A 260 -6.24 31.39 -22.21
C ALA A 260 -5.81 31.19 -20.76
N SER A 261 -6.52 30.35 -20.03
CA SER A 261 -6.18 29.97 -18.65
C SER A 261 -6.23 28.46 -18.49
N ALA A 262 -5.45 27.93 -17.54
CA ALA A 262 -5.42 26.52 -17.18
C ALA A 262 -5.68 26.34 -15.68
N ILE A 263 -6.25 25.20 -15.31
CA ILE A 263 -6.43 24.75 -13.94
C ILE A 263 -6.06 23.28 -13.93
N ASP A 264 -5.27 22.87 -12.95
CA ASP A 264 -4.89 21.48 -12.76
C ASP A 264 -5.19 21.00 -11.33
N ASN A 265 -5.39 19.68 -11.18
CA ASN A 265 -5.73 19.07 -9.89
C ASN A 265 -4.52 18.95 -8.95
N CYS A 266 -3.31 18.95 -9.50
CA CYS A 266 -2.06 18.79 -8.76
C CYS A 266 -1.17 20.04 -8.87
N ASP A 267 -1.23 20.80 -9.99
CA ASP A 267 -0.39 21.95 -10.25
C ASP A 267 -1.18 23.28 -10.20
N GLU A 268 -1.09 24.00 -9.09
CA GLU A 268 -1.67 25.35 -8.97
C GLU A 268 -1.03 26.38 -9.93
N GLY A 269 0.12 26.04 -10.52
CA GLY A 269 0.89 26.90 -11.42
C GLY A 269 0.68 26.60 -12.89
N ALA A 270 -0.22 25.69 -13.27
CA ALA A 270 -0.49 25.34 -14.66
C ALA A 270 -0.85 26.57 -15.50
N THR A 271 -0.22 26.74 -16.64
CA THR A 271 -0.40 27.91 -17.51
C THR A 271 -0.84 27.49 -18.91
N ALA A 272 -1.60 28.39 -19.58
CA ALA A 272 -1.99 28.17 -20.95
C ALA A 272 -1.30 29.22 -21.86
N GLU A 273 -0.77 28.77 -22.98
CA GLU A 273 -0.04 29.60 -23.93
C GLU A 273 -0.61 29.48 -25.35
N PHE A 274 -0.50 30.58 -26.14
CA PHE A 274 -0.81 30.57 -27.57
C PHE A 274 0.30 29.85 -28.32
N VAL A 275 -0.06 28.90 -29.20
CA VAL A 275 0.90 28.10 -29.98
C VAL A 275 1.00 28.62 -31.41
N LYS A 276 -0.14 28.73 -32.11
CA LYS A 276 -0.20 29.12 -33.52
C LYS A 276 -1.60 29.55 -33.94
N GLU A 277 -1.65 30.25 -35.10
CA GLU A 277 -2.87 30.56 -35.81
C GLU A 277 -2.80 29.93 -37.21
N GLU A 278 -3.84 29.29 -37.67
CA GLU A 278 -4.00 28.76 -39.02
C GLU A 278 -5.15 29.46 -39.72
N LYS A 279 -4.94 29.91 -40.97
CA LYS A 279 -6.01 30.43 -41.84
C LYS A 279 -6.54 29.29 -42.70
N ILE A 280 -7.84 29.15 -42.73
CA ILE A 280 -8.57 28.24 -43.64
C ILE A 280 -9.40 29.12 -44.57
N ASP A 281 -9.01 29.21 -45.86
CA ASP A 281 -9.68 30.02 -46.83
C ASP A 281 -11.12 29.55 -47.05
N GLY A 282 -12.03 30.51 -47.25
CA GLY A 282 -13.44 30.29 -47.56
C GLY A 282 -13.75 30.49 -49.05
N ASP A 283 -15.00 30.84 -49.34
CA ASP A 283 -15.50 30.95 -50.74
C ASP A 283 -15.07 32.25 -51.45
N CYS A 284 -14.66 33.28 -50.73
CA CYS A 284 -14.18 34.56 -51.26
C CYS A 284 -13.07 35.11 -50.35
N GLU A 285 -12.33 36.15 -50.82
CA GLU A 285 -11.15 36.71 -50.14
C GLU A 285 -11.46 37.21 -48.70
N GLY A 286 -12.61 37.85 -48.53
CA GLY A 286 -13.08 38.38 -47.24
C GLY A 286 -13.68 37.37 -46.30
N ALA A 287 -13.92 36.11 -46.73
CA ALA A 287 -14.52 35.05 -45.93
C ALA A 287 -13.56 33.88 -45.70
N TYR A 288 -13.16 33.66 -44.44
CA TYR A 288 -12.22 32.60 -44.05
C TYR A 288 -12.37 32.29 -42.55
N GLN A 289 -11.69 31.24 -42.08
CA GLN A 289 -11.57 30.94 -40.66
C GLN A 289 -10.14 31.11 -40.17
N LEU A 290 -9.97 31.67 -38.98
CA LEU A 290 -8.73 31.66 -38.23
C LEU A 290 -8.88 30.69 -37.07
N VAL A 291 -8.05 29.65 -37.05
CA VAL A 291 -8.02 28.68 -35.96
C VAL A 291 -6.79 28.97 -35.12
N ARG A 292 -7.03 29.48 -33.89
CA ARG A 292 -6.02 29.78 -32.88
C ARG A 292 -5.89 28.58 -31.95
N VAL A 293 -4.69 27.98 -31.90
CA VAL A 293 -4.40 26.82 -31.05
C VAL A 293 -3.65 27.27 -29.81
N PHE A 294 -4.12 26.79 -28.66
CA PHE A 294 -3.52 27.04 -27.37
C PHE A 294 -3.11 25.68 -26.76
N ILE A 295 -2.09 25.67 -25.91
CA ILE A 295 -1.62 24.54 -25.14
C ILE A 295 -1.68 24.91 -23.66
N ALA A 296 -2.08 23.98 -22.83
CA ALA A 296 -1.83 24.03 -21.39
C ALA A 296 -0.98 22.84 -21.00
N GLU A 297 0.04 23.06 -20.19
CA GLU A 297 0.99 22.07 -19.71
C GLU A 297 1.25 22.29 -18.22
N ASP A 298 1.31 21.19 -17.45
CA ASP A 298 1.66 21.19 -16.04
C ASP A 298 3.18 20.98 -15.82
N ALA A 299 3.59 20.97 -14.55
CA ALA A 299 4.99 20.78 -14.18
C ALA A 299 5.49 19.33 -14.39
N CYS A 300 4.60 18.36 -14.63
CA CYS A 300 4.93 16.97 -14.91
C CYS A 300 4.95 16.64 -16.41
N GLY A 301 4.58 17.62 -17.27
CA GLY A 301 4.60 17.47 -18.71
C GLY A 301 3.32 16.88 -19.30
N ASN A 302 2.24 16.78 -18.51
CA ASN A 302 0.94 16.44 -19.06
C ASN A 302 0.36 17.68 -19.73
N PHE A 303 -0.21 17.54 -20.93
CA PHE A 303 -0.68 18.67 -21.71
C PHE A 303 -2.00 18.42 -22.42
N VAL A 304 -2.68 19.49 -22.72
CA VAL A 304 -3.91 19.50 -23.52
C VAL A 304 -3.86 20.64 -24.53
N LEU A 305 -4.45 20.42 -25.69
CA LEU A 305 -4.62 21.42 -26.74
C LEU A 305 -6.10 21.81 -26.84
N ALA A 306 -6.34 23.10 -27.01
CA ALA A 306 -7.67 23.63 -27.32
C ALA A 306 -7.57 24.70 -28.38
N SER A 307 -8.68 24.98 -29.07
CA SER A 307 -8.69 25.99 -30.16
C SER A 307 -9.87 26.94 -30.01
N GLN A 308 -9.62 28.20 -30.45
CA GLN A 308 -10.62 29.20 -30.74
C GLN A 308 -10.78 29.28 -32.24
N THR A 309 -12.02 29.30 -32.75
CA THR A 309 -12.34 29.54 -34.15
C THR A 309 -12.89 30.96 -34.31
N ILE A 310 -12.24 31.77 -35.15
CA ILE A 310 -12.76 33.06 -35.58
C ILE A 310 -13.26 32.89 -36.99
N THR A 311 -14.56 33.01 -37.21
CA THR A 311 -15.18 33.01 -38.53
C THR A 311 -15.18 34.45 -39.04
N VAL A 312 -14.36 34.71 -40.02
CA VAL A 312 -14.28 36.01 -40.71
C VAL A 312 -15.26 35.98 -41.87
N ILE A 313 -16.12 36.96 -41.92
CA ILE A 313 -17.12 37.14 -42.97
C ILE A 313 -16.93 38.50 -43.59
N ASP A 314 -17.42 38.67 -44.80
CA ASP A 314 -17.58 39.92 -45.49
C ASP A 314 -19.06 40.08 -45.87
N THR A 315 -19.74 41.04 -45.26
CA THR A 315 -21.15 41.39 -45.54
C THR A 315 -21.30 42.80 -46.00
N THR A 316 -20.22 43.52 -46.21
CA THR A 316 -20.19 44.93 -46.59
C THR A 316 -19.94 45.08 -48.06
N GLY A 317 -20.71 45.89 -48.77
CA GLY A 317 -20.47 46.14 -50.17
C GLY A 317 -19.47 47.29 -50.38
N PRO A 318 -18.82 47.32 -51.56
CA PRO A 318 -17.81 48.34 -51.92
C PRO A 318 -18.29 49.77 -51.77
N VAL A 319 -17.33 50.66 -51.43
CA VAL A 319 -17.57 52.09 -51.27
C VAL A 319 -17.12 52.83 -52.54
N PHE A 320 -18.04 53.56 -53.14
CA PHE A 320 -17.74 54.41 -54.31
C PHE A 320 -16.95 55.71 -53.96
N ALA A 321 -16.01 56.09 -54.86
CA ALA A 321 -15.35 57.34 -54.83
C ALA A 321 -15.37 58.01 -56.25
N GLY A 322 -15.63 59.25 -56.26
CA GLY A 322 -15.60 60.03 -57.53
C GLY A 322 -16.90 59.94 -58.34
N VAL A 323 -18.01 59.55 -57.73
CA VAL A 323 -19.34 59.70 -58.38
C VAL A 323 -19.64 61.17 -58.56
N GLY A 324 -19.88 61.62 -59.85
CA GLY A 324 -20.19 62.97 -60.15
C GLY A 324 -21.51 63.46 -59.63
N GLU A 325 -21.65 64.72 -59.38
CA GLU A 325 -22.96 65.31 -59.04
C GLU A 325 -23.87 65.36 -60.29
N ASP A 326 -25.17 65.40 -60.08
CA ASP A 326 -26.12 65.63 -61.16
C ASP A 326 -25.81 66.94 -61.91
N ALA A 327 -25.86 66.89 -63.25
CA ALA A 327 -25.52 68.03 -64.08
C ALA A 327 -26.60 68.36 -65.10
N LYS A 328 -26.61 69.61 -65.58
CA LYS A 328 -27.40 70.07 -66.71
C LYS A 328 -26.48 70.48 -67.78
N ILE A 329 -26.79 70.10 -69.02
CA ILE A 329 -26.06 70.47 -70.23
C ILE A 329 -26.99 71.00 -71.26
N GLU A 330 -26.47 71.87 -72.09
CA GLU A 330 -27.18 72.46 -73.25
C GLU A 330 -26.95 71.58 -74.50
N CYS A 331 -28.02 71.36 -75.24
CA CYS A 331 -27.91 70.75 -76.55
C CYS A 331 -27.12 71.65 -77.53
N PRO A 332 -26.14 71.16 -78.30
CA PRO A 332 -25.74 69.78 -78.57
C PRO A 332 -24.46 69.37 -77.82
N GLU A 333 -24.30 69.67 -76.54
CA GLU A 333 -23.15 69.17 -75.78
C GLU A 333 -23.19 67.64 -75.63
N ASP A 334 -22.00 66.98 -75.60
CA ASP A 334 -21.91 65.55 -75.39
C ASP A 334 -22.18 65.20 -73.95
N VAL A 335 -22.97 64.14 -73.73
CA VAL A 335 -23.23 63.60 -72.40
C VAL A 335 -22.03 62.85 -71.88
N VAL A 336 -21.37 63.43 -70.84
CA VAL A 336 -20.17 62.83 -70.26
C VAL A 336 -20.45 62.46 -68.74
N PHE A 337 -20.51 61.21 -68.41
CA PHE A 337 -20.61 60.72 -67.03
C PHE A 337 -19.27 60.68 -66.35
N SER A 338 -19.22 60.78 -65.04
CA SER A 338 -18.06 60.50 -64.23
C SER A 338 -17.61 59.01 -64.38
N GLU A 339 -16.33 58.75 -64.07
CA GLU A 339 -15.73 57.41 -64.01
C GLU A 339 -15.39 57.10 -62.54
N PRO A 340 -16.44 56.71 -61.69
CA PRO A 340 -16.14 56.43 -60.30
C PRO A 340 -15.32 55.18 -60.14
N THR A 341 -14.54 55.16 -59.11
CA THR A 341 -13.88 53.93 -58.60
C THR A 341 -14.58 53.39 -57.36
N ALA A 342 -14.51 52.10 -57.10
CA ALA A 342 -14.99 51.54 -55.90
C ALA A 342 -13.91 50.72 -55.23
N THR A 343 -13.87 50.68 -53.87
CA THR A 343 -12.94 49.95 -53.09
C THR A 343 -13.70 49.26 -51.96
N ASP A 344 -13.24 48.07 -51.55
CA ASP A 344 -13.77 47.34 -50.44
C ASP A 344 -12.67 47.10 -49.37
N ALA A 345 -13.09 46.94 -48.08
CA ALA A 345 -12.16 46.72 -46.97
C ALA A 345 -11.69 45.27 -46.88
N CYS A 346 -12.50 44.34 -47.36
CA CYS A 346 -12.33 42.89 -47.22
C CYS A 346 -11.97 42.20 -48.54
N SER A 347 -12.27 42.86 -49.68
CA SER A 347 -12.06 42.34 -51.03
C SER A 347 -11.13 43.25 -51.84
N SER A 348 -10.07 42.64 -52.39
CA SER A 348 -9.16 43.33 -53.31
C SER A 348 -9.74 43.39 -54.73
N MET A 349 -10.72 42.59 -55.05
CA MET A 349 -11.36 42.50 -56.39
C MET A 349 -12.77 43.10 -56.34
N VAL A 350 -12.92 44.33 -56.85
CA VAL A 350 -14.23 44.98 -56.99
C VAL A 350 -14.53 45.14 -58.47
N THR A 351 -15.67 44.68 -58.92
CA THR A 351 -16.16 44.88 -60.30
C THR A 351 -17.20 45.95 -60.29
N VAL A 352 -16.97 46.98 -61.19
CA VAL A 352 -17.93 48.08 -61.41
C VAL A 352 -18.60 47.86 -62.74
N THR A 353 -19.90 47.84 -62.78
CA THR A 353 -20.73 47.81 -63.98
C THR A 353 -21.69 48.97 -63.93
N PHE A 354 -22.29 49.33 -65.08
CA PHE A 354 -23.29 50.41 -65.13
C PHE A 354 -24.43 50.06 -66.05
N GLU A 355 -25.59 50.68 -65.81
CA GLU A 355 -26.77 50.69 -66.67
C GLU A 355 -27.27 52.16 -66.83
N ASP A 356 -27.74 52.49 -68.04
CA ASP A 356 -28.29 53.83 -68.38
C ASP A 356 -29.80 53.72 -68.54
N ASP A 357 -30.55 54.58 -67.83
CA ASP A 357 -32.00 54.77 -68.01
C ASP A 357 -32.17 56.13 -68.73
N GLU A 358 -32.58 56.05 -69.98
CA GLU A 358 -32.77 57.21 -70.85
C GLU A 358 -34.26 57.61 -70.90
N LYS A 359 -34.54 58.88 -70.62
CA LYS A 359 -35.89 59.46 -70.70
C LYS A 359 -35.78 60.75 -71.57
N LEU A 360 -35.67 60.55 -72.90
CA LEU A 360 -35.54 61.59 -73.84
C LEU A 360 -36.81 61.72 -74.70
N ASP A 361 -37.18 63.00 -75.11
CA ASP A 361 -38.26 63.24 -76.03
C ASP A 361 -37.79 63.15 -77.49
N GLU A 362 -38.71 63.46 -78.44
CA GLU A 362 -38.39 63.43 -79.89
C GLU A 362 -37.34 64.46 -80.31
N CYS A 363 -37.06 65.44 -79.48
CA CYS A 363 -36.04 66.48 -79.71
C CYS A 363 -34.71 66.10 -79.03
N GLY A 364 -34.62 64.94 -78.30
CA GLY A 364 -33.43 64.57 -77.57
C GLY A 364 -33.26 65.28 -76.23
N LEU A 365 -34.32 65.97 -75.76
CA LEU A 365 -34.32 66.68 -74.48
C LEU A 365 -34.93 65.80 -73.40
N GLY A 366 -34.40 65.85 -72.13
CA GLY A 366 -34.83 65.07 -71.03
C GLY A 366 -33.70 64.77 -70.06
N TYR A 367 -33.57 63.53 -69.61
CA TYR A 367 -32.48 63.15 -68.74
C TYR A 367 -32.00 61.73 -69.01
N ILE A 368 -30.73 61.46 -68.71
CA ILE A 368 -30.09 60.14 -68.70
C ILE A 368 -29.54 59.93 -67.30
N THR A 369 -29.99 58.86 -66.65
CA THR A 369 -29.46 58.42 -65.33
C THR A 369 -28.58 57.23 -65.54
N ARG A 370 -27.32 57.33 -65.23
CA ARG A 370 -26.36 56.21 -65.14
C ARG A 370 -26.33 55.73 -63.70
N THR A 371 -26.61 54.43 -63.51
CA THR A 371 -26.47 53.78 -62.23
C THR A 371 -25.30 52.77 -62.30
N TRP A 372 -24.29 53.00 -61.47
CA TRP A 372 -23.19 52.07 -61.30
C TRP A 372 -23.51 51.09 -60.19
N THR A 373 -23.17 49.82 -60.37
CA THR A 373 -23.17 48.76 -59.38
C THR A 373 -21.74 48.28 -59.16
N ALA A 374 -21.24 48.44 -57.96
CA ALA A 374 -19.94 47.89 -57.57
C ALA A 374 -20.22 46.58 -56.80
N THR A 375 -19.60 45.49 -57.18
CA THR A 375 -19.74 44.17 -56.56
C THR A 375 -18.35 43.63 -56.21
N ASP A 376 -18.17 43.18 -54.97
CA ASP A 376 -16.98 42.50 -54.52
C ASP A 376 -16.99 41.00 -54.92
N ASP A 377 -15.97 40.23 -54.51
CA ASP A 377 -15.86 38.81 -54.77
C ASP A 377 -16.72 37.94 -53.78
N CYS A 378 -17.24 38.52 -52.69
CA CYS A 378 -18.21 37.90 -51.79
C CYS A 378 -19.68 38.18 -52.21
N GLU A 379 -19.90 38.79 -53.40
CA GLU A 379 -21.21 39.12 -53.99
C GLU A 379 -21.95 40.24 -53.25
N ASN A 380 -21.31 40.97 -52.33
CA ASN A 380 -21.92 42.17 -51.77
C ASN A 380 -21.85 43.29 -52.80
N SER A 381 -22.93 44.11 -52.88
CA SER A 381 -22.97 45.13 -53.88
C SER A 381 -23.52 46.48 -53.34
N THR A 382 -23.00 47.55 -53.91
CA THR A 382 -23.46 48.92 -53.63
C THR A 382 -23.75 49.62 -54.94
N MET A 383 -24.77 50.50 -54.94
CA MET A 383 -25.14 51.29 -56.13
C MET A 383 -24.96 52.76 -55.89
N ALA A 384 -24.59 53.49 -56.98
CA ALA A 384 -24.52 54.93 -57.01
C ALA A 384 -25.02 55.42 -58.36
N SER A 385 -25.57 56.61 -58.47
CA SER A 385 -26.10 57.13 -59.70
C SER A 385 -25.72 58.60 -59.95
N GLN A 386 -25.69 58.97 -61.18
CA GLN A 386 -25.55 60.36 -61.64
C GLN A 386 -26.60 60.60 -62.74
N THR A 387 -27.30 61.75 -62.67
CA THR A 387 -28.31 62.17 -63.67
C THR A 387 -27.80 63.39 -64.42
N ILE A 388 -27.79 63.26 -65.73
CA ILE A 388 -27.48 64.37 -66.61
C ILE A 388 -28.80 64.80 -67.34
N THR A 389 -29.21 66.05 -67.12
CA THR A 389 -30.40 66.62 -67.73
C THR A 389 -29.95 67.43 -68.97
N ILE A 390 -30.57 67.18 -70.13
CA ILE A 390 -30.32 67.86 -71.40
C ILE A 390 -31.43 68.85 -71.61
N GLU A 391 -31.09 70.14 -71.68
CA GLU A 391 -32.01 71.24 -71.87
C GLU A 391 -31.66 72.00 -73.12
N ASP A 392 -32.60 72.65 -73.81
CA ASP A 392 -32.38 73.59 -74.82
C ASP A 392 -32.99 74.93 -74.40
N ASN A 393 -32.11 75.88 -74.02
CA ASN A 393 -32.49 77.23 -73.59
C ASN A 393 -32.02 78.26 -74.57
N THR A 394 -31.63 77.84 -75.82
CA THR A 394 -31.09 78.70 -76.87
C THR A 394 -32.13 78.97 -77.93
N ASP A 395 -32.48 80.21 -78.01
CA ASP A 395 -33.46 80.63 -79.06
C ASP A 395 -32.84 80.42 -80.47
N PRO A 396 -33.64 79.97 -81.44
CA PRO A 396 -33.18 79.78 -82.81
C PRO A 396 -32.72 81.11 -83.46
N VAL A 397 -31.57 81.10 -84.00
CA VAL A 397 -31.02 82.24 -84.73
C VAL A 397 -31.48 82.20 -86.17
N ILE A 398 -32.27 83.21 -86.59
CA ILE A 398 -32.67 83.39 -87.96
C ILE A 398 -31.48 84.07 -88.70
N SER A 399 -30.83 83.35 -89.58
CA SER A 399 -29.75 83.88 -90.44
C SER A 399 -30.25 84.00 -91.90
N GLY A 400 -29.92 85.10 -92.59
CA GLY A 400 -30.20 85.24 -94.03
C GLY A 400 -31.49 85.97 -94.41
N VAL A 401 -32.06 86.78 -93.48
CA VAL A 401 -33.06 87.70 -93.92
C VAL A 401 -32.44 88.84 -94.72
N GLU A 402 -32.59 88.80 -96.00
CA GLU A 402 -32.19 89.90 -96.85
C GLU A 402 -33.11 91.11 -96.52
N ASP A 403 -32.48 92.26 -96.31
CA ASP A 403 -33.23 93.54 -96.14
C ASP A 403 -33.99 93.84 -97.43
N ASP A 404 -35.36 93.96 -97.24
CA ASP A 404 -36.19 94.40 -98.32
C ASP A 404 -35.85 95.85 -98.71
N TYR A 405 -35.36 96.05 -99.92
CA TYR A 405 -35.14 97.37 -100.51
C TYR A 405 -36.51 97.99 -100.95
N THR A 406 -36.76 99.17 -100.45
CA THR A 406 -37.56 100.14 -101.11
C THR A 406 -36.76 101.40 -101.30
#